data_70c243c133206cbac36395ba6946d883
#
_entry.id   70c243c133206cbac36395ba6946d883
#
_cell.length_a   1.000
_cell.length_b   1.000
_cell.length_c   1.000
_cell.angle_alpha   90.00
_cell.angle_beta   90.00
_cell.angle_gamma   90.00
#
_symmetry.space_group_name_H-M   'P 1'
#
loop_
_entity.id
_entity.type
_entity.pdbx_description
1 polymer ?
#
loop_
_entity_poly.entity_id
_entity_poly.type
_entity_poly.pdbx_seq_one_letter_code
_entity_poly.pdbx_strand_id
1 'polypeptide(L)'
;MKSKGEKGRYSHLNAEFQRIARRDKKAFLSDQCKETEENNRMGKTRDLFKKIRDTKITFHAKMGTKKKRNGRDLTEAEDTKKGQEYTGELYKKDIHDPDNHNGVITHLEPDILECEIKLALESITTNKASGGDGIPVELFQILKNDAVKVLHSICQQIWKTQQCSQDWKRSVFIPIPKKDNAKQCSNY
;
A
#
# COMPACT_ATOMS: atom_id res chain seq x y z
N MET A 1 22.50 29.18 -11.75
CA MET A 1 21.02 29.41 -11.85
C MET A 1 20.52 28.77 -13.14
N LYS A 2 19.71 27.70 -13.08
CA LYS A 2 19.11 27.10 -14.28
C LYS A 2 18.06 28.07 -14.83
N SER A 3 18.09 28.32 -16.13
CA SER A 3 17.17 29.27 -16.80
C SER A 3 15.71 28.81 -16.67
N LYS A 4 14.75 29.74 -16.65
CA LYS A 4 13.29 29.42 -16.59
C LYS A 4 12.88 28.46 -17.72
N GLY A 5 13.51 28.52 -18.89
CA GLY A 5 13.25 27.67 -20.05
C GLY A 5 13.65 26.19 -19.82
N GLU A 6 14.76 25.94 -19.11
CA GLU A 6 15.21 24.56 -18.79
C GLU A 6 14.28 23.87 -17.80
N LYS A 7 13.73 24.60 -16.82
CA LYS A 7 12.73 24.07 -15.88
C LYS A 7 11.44 23.65 -16.59
N GLY A 8 10.95 24.45 -17.53
CA GLY A 8 9.76 24.13 -18.32
C GLY A 8 9.96 22.87 -19.18
N ARG A 9 11.11 22.78 -19.87
CA ARG A 9 11.46 21.61 -20.68
C ARG A 9 11.60 20.35 -19.84
N TYR A 10 12.26 20.42 -18.68
CA TYR A 10 12.37 19.31 -17.75
C TYR A 10 11.00 18.85 -17.24
N SER A 11 10.13 19.77 -16.85
CA SER A 11 8.78 19.42 -16.38
C SER A 11 7.97 18.72 -17.46
N HIS A 12 8.03 19.19 -18.71
CA HIS A 12 7.36 18.56 -19.84
C HIS A 12 7.88 17.15 -20.12
N LEU A 13 9.20 16.98 -20.21
CA LEU A 13 9.83 15.68 -20.44
C LEU A 13 9.55 14.69 -19.31
N ASN A 14 9.56 15.15 -18.06
CA ASN A 14 9.22 14.31 -16.91
C ASN A 14 7.76 13.87 -16.94
N ALA A 15 6.83 14.76 -17.31
CA ALA A 15 5.41 14.41 -17.45
C ALA A 15 5.20 13.37 -18.57
N GLU A 16 5.89 13.52 -19.70
CA GLU A 16 5.83 12.57 -20.81
C GLU A 16 6.41 11.22 -20.41
N PHE A 17 7.58 11.20 -19.77
CA PHE A 17 8.19 9.99 -19.23
C PHE A 17 7.25 9.25 -18.27
N GLN A 18 6.64 9.98 -17.32
CA GLN A 18 5.69 9.39 -16.37
C GLN A 18 4.45 8.81 -17.09
N ARG A 19 3.96 9.47 -18.13
CA ARG A 19 2.84 8.96 -18.94
C ARG A 19 3.18 7.65 -19.64
N ILE A 20 4.37 7.58 -20.25
CA ILE A 20 4.86 6.36 -20.92
C ILE A 20 5.04 5.24 -19.90
N ALA A 21 5.73 5.49 -18.79
CA ALA A 21 5.96 4.51 -17.75
C ALA A 21 4.66 3.92 -17.17
N ARG A 22 3.62 4.76 -16.98
CA ARG A 22 2.29 4.30 -16.53
C ARG A 22 1.61 3.41 -17.55
N ARG A 23 1.69 3.77 -18.83
CA ARG A 23 1.14 2.96 -19.92
C ARG A 23 1.82 1.60 -20.00
N ASP A 24 3.13 1.58 -19.95
CA ASP A 24 3.93 0.37 -20.05
C ASP A 24 3.72 -0.54 -18.83
N LYS A 25 3.64 0.03 -17.61
CA LYS A 25 3.26 -0.72 -16.41
C LYS A 25 1.88 -1.36 -16.55
N LYS A 26 0.89 -0.61 -17.07
CA LYS A 26 -0.47 -1.14 -17.26
C LYS A 26 -0.49 -2.26 -18.29
N ALA A 27 0.22 -2.12 -19.41
CA ALA A 27 0.34 -3.16 -20.43
C ALA A 27 0.99 -4.43 -19.85
N PHE A 28 2.11 -4.29 -19.15
CA PHE A 28 2.79 -5.39 -18.48
C PHE A 28 1.87 -6.14 -17.50
N LEU A 29 1.17 -5.43 -16.62
CA LEU A 29 0.24 -6.07 -15.68
C LEU A 29 -0.91 -6.76 -16.39
N SER A 30 -1.43 -6.19 -17.49
CA SER A 30 -2.47 -6.83 -18.30
C SER A 30 -2.00 -8.14 -18.92
N ASP A 31 -0.77 -8.17 -19.42
CA ASP A 31 -0.20 -9.40 -20.00
C ASP A 31 0.08 -10.45 -18.91
N GLN A 32 0.52 -10.02 -17.72
CA GLN A 32 0.66 -10.92 -16.57
C GLN A 32 -0.69 -11.55 -16.16
N CYS A 33 -1.78 -10.78 -16.18
CA CYS A 33 -3.12 -11.31 -15.88
C CYS A 33 -3.54 -12.35 -16.93
N LYS A 34 -3.36 -12.08 -18.22
CA LYS A 34 -3.71 -13.01 -19.31
C LYS A 34 -2.94 -14.32 -19.20
N GLU A 35 -1.63 -14.25 -18.97
CA GLU A 35 -0.79 -15.43 -18.79
C GLU A 35 -1.18 -16.24 -17.56
N THR A 36 -1.52 -15.56 -16.47
CA THR A 36 -2.00 -16.20 -15.24
C THR A 36 -3.32 -16.92 -15.49
N GLU A 37 -4.24 -16.31 -16.22
CA GLU A 37 -5.53 -16.89 -16.59
C GLU A 37 -5.34 -18.13 -17.50
N GLU A 38 -4.44 -18.05 -18.46
CA GLU A 38 -4.13 -19.16 -19.35
C GLU A 38 -3.51 -20.35 -18.59
N ASN A 39 -2.56 -20.10 -17.70
CA ASN A 39 -1.98 -21.12 -16.84
C ASN A 39 -3.05 -21.79 -15.95
N ASN A 40 -4.01 -21.02 -15.45
CA ASN A 40 -5.13 -21.55 -14.68
C ASN A 40 -6.04 -22.45 -15.55
N ARG A 41 -6.39 -22.02 -16.75
CA ARG A 41 -7.19 -22.82 -17.70
C ARG A 41 -6.49 -24.13 -18.11
N MET A 42 -5.17 -24.11 -18.24
CA MET A 42 -4.37 -25.30 -18.56
C MET A 42 -4.10 -26.22 -17.36
N GLY A 43 -4.54 -25.84 -16.15
CA GLY A 43 -4.26 -26.60 -14.93
C GLY A 43 -2.79 -26.58 -14.49
N LYS A 44 -1.98 -25.66 -15.02
CA LYS A 44 -0.55 -25.49 -14.67
C LYS A 44 -0.39 -24.79 -13.33
N THR A 45 -0.80 -25.47 -12.27
CA THR A 45 -0.87 -24.88 -10.90
C THR A 45 0.46 -24.31 -10.43
N ARG A 46 1.59 -24.99 -10.72
CA ARG A 46 2.92 -24.51 -10.31
C ARG A 46 3.29 -23.20 -10.98
N ASP A 47 3.06 -23.09 -12.29
CA ASP A 47 3.37 -21.89 -13.06
C ASP A 47 2.44 -20.75 -12.68
N LEU A 48 1.16 -21.05 -12.41
CA LEU A 48 0.18 -20.11 -11.87
C LEU A 48 0.67 -19.49 -10.56
N PHE A 49 1.02 -20.29 -9.57
CA PHE A 49 1.48 -19.77 -8.27
C PHE A 49 2.84 -19.06 -8.35
N LYS A 50 3.74 -19.50 -9.22
CA LYS A 50 4.99 -18.80 -9.50
C LYS A 50 4.69 -17.40 -10.05
N LYS A 51 3.82 -17.30 -11.05
CA LYS A 51 3.44 -16.04 -11.67
C LYS A 51 2.79 -15.06 -10.70
N ILE A 52 1.86 -15.55 -9.87
CA ILE A 52 1.24 -14.74 -8.80
C ILE A 52 2.30 -14.19 -7.84
N ARG A 53 3.28 -14.99 -7.46
CA ARG A 53 4.39 -14.57 -6.60
C ARG A 53 5.27 -13.51 -7.25
N ASP A 54 5.60 -13.70 -8.52
CA ASP A 54 6.44 -12.77 -9.29
C ASP A 54 5.73 -11.42 -9.53
N THR A 55 4.40 -11.41 -9.55
CA THR A 55 3.60 -10.19 -9.71
C THR A 55 3.53 -9.36 -8.43
N LYS A 56 3.77 -9.96 -7.27
CA LYS A 56 3.80 -9.23 -5.99
C LYS A 56 5.00 -8.30 -5.94
N ILE A 57 4.72 -7.04 -5.76
CA ILE A 57 5.77 -6.03 -5.60
C ILE A 57 6.20 -6.00 -4.14
N THR A 58 7.41 -6.52 -3.87
CA THR A 58 8.00 -6.42 -2.54
C THR A 58 8.62 -5.04 -2.38
N PHE A 59 7.96 -4.17 -1.64
CA PHE A 59 8.53 -2.86 -1.29
C PHE A 59 9.50 -3.03 -0.11
N HIS A 60 10.78 -2.86 -0.37
CA HIS A 60 11.78 -2.70 0.67
C HIS A 60 12.07 -1.21 0.83
N ALA A 61 11.54 -0.60 1.88
CA ALA A 61 11.94 0.75 2.25
C ALA A 61 13.45 0.72 2.62
N LYS A 62 14.30 1.25 1.74
CA LYS A 62 15.69 1.54 2.11
C LYS A 62 15.69 2.73 3.07
N MET A 63 15.56 2.44 4.35
CA MET A 63 15.86 3.45 5.38
C MET A 63 17.37 3.64 5.42
N GLY A 64 17.82 4.88 5.27
CA GLY A 64 19.23 5.21 5.50
C GLY A 64 19.62 4.83 6.92
N THR A 65 20.84 4.28 7.11
CA THR A 65 21.36 3.89 8.43
C THR A 65 21.25 5.04 9.43
N LYS A 66 20.52 4.84 10.51
CA LYS A 66 20.41 5.79 11.62
C LYS A 66 21.61 5.66 12.53
N LYS A 67 21.99 6.76 13.19
CA LYS A 67 23.11 6.77 14.14
C LYS A 67 22.62 6.75 15.58
N LYS A 68 23.30 5.99 16.42
CA LYS A 68 23.17 6.09 17.88
C LYS A 68 23.62 7.48 18.34
N ARG A 69 23.18 7.89 19.52
CA ARG A 69 23.60 9.16 20.17
C ARG A 69 25.14 9.29 20.29
N ASN A 70 25.84 8.17 20.27
CA ASN A 70 27.31 8.09 20.31
C ASN A 70 27.97 8.07 18.90
N GLY A 71 27.23 8.35 17.82
CA GLY A 71 27.75 8.42 16.46
C GLY A 71 27.92 7.08 15.73
N ARG A 72 27.66 5.93 16.38
CA ARG A 72 27.75 4.60 15.78
C ARG A 72 26.55 4.33 14.89
N ASP A 73 26.78 3.74 13.73
CA ASP A 73 25.70 3.29 12.84
C ASP A 73 24.92 2.17 13.53
N LEU A 74 23.59 2.24 13.44
CA LEU A 74 22.69 1.20 13.93
C LEU A 74 22.61 0.08 12.91
N THR A 75 22.51 -1.17 13.35
CA THR A 75 22.10 -2.27 12.50
C THR A 75 20.62 -2.13 12.15
N GLU A 76 20.18 -2.71 11.04
CA GLU A 76 18.78 -2.63 10.56
C GLU A 76 17.77 -3.10 11.63
N ALA A 77 18.10 -4.16 12.38
CA ALA A 77 17.31 -4.66 13.48
C ALA A 77 17.23 -3.68 14.68
N GLU A 78 18.36 -3.04 15.05
CA GLU A 78 18.40 -2.03 16.10
C GLU A 78 17.66 -0.74 15.71
N ASP A 79 17.67 -0.37 14.42
CA ASP A 79 16.93 0.77 13.88
C ASP A 79 15.43 0.55 13.97
N THR A 80 14.97 -0.65 13.60
CA THR A 80 13.57 -1.03 13.67
C THR A 80 13.07 -1.01 15.11
N LYS A 81 13.85 -1.59 16.03
CA LYS A 81 13.49 -1.63 17.45
C LYS A 81 13.43 -0.23 18.07
N LYS A 82 14.39 0.63 17.81
CA LYS A 82 14.37 2.02 18.28
C LYS A 82 13.23 2.84 17.69
N GLY A 83 12.91 2.63 16.41
CA GLY A 83 11.77 3.25 15.79
C GLY A 83 10.46 2.83 16.47
N GLN A 84 10.31 1.56 16.80
CA GLN A 84 9.16 1.02 17.50
C GLN A 84 9.05 1.58 18.95
N GLU A 85 10.17 1.61 19.67
CA GLU A 85 10.21 2.17 21.03
C GLU A 85 9.83 3.66 21.04
N TYR A 86 10.45 4.45 20.13
CA TYR A 86 10.15 5.87 20.01
C TYR A 86 8.69 6.14 19.64
N THR A 87 8.18 5.42 18.66
CA THR A 87 6.78 5.54 18.24
C THR A 87 5.84 5.10 19.36
N GLY A 88 6.18 4.00 20.04
CA GLY A 88 5.40 3.50 21.17
C GLY A 88 5.34 4.49 22.33
N GLU A 89 6.43 5.20 22.63
CA GLU A 89 6.44 6.24 23.67
C GLU A 89 5.66 7.50 23.25
N LEU A 90 5.76 7.89 21.96
CA LEU A 90 5.08 9.06 21.42
C LEU A 90 3.55 8.89 21.50
N TYR A 91 3.07 7.70 21.12
CA TYR A 91 1.63 7.42 21.07
C TYR A 91 1.04 6.87 22.38
N LYS A 92 1.88 6.41 23.34
CA LYS A 92 1.37 6.01 24.66
C LYS A 92 0.69 7.14 25.44
N LYS A 93 1.05 8.38 25.16
CA LYS A 93 0.43 9.54 25.80
C LYS A 93 -0.98 9.85 25.30
N ASP A 94 -1.32 9.37 24.10
CA ASP A 94 -2.60 9.67 23.46
C ASP A 94 -3.61 8.53 23.55
N ILE A 95 -3.23 7.39 24.17
CA ILE A 95 -4.17 6.32 24.46
C ILE A 95 -4.90 6.62 25.79
N HIS A 96 -5.48 7.78 25.92
CA HIS A 96 -6.77 7.88 26.56
C HIS A 96 -7.75 7.37 25.51
N ASP A 97 -8.14 6.12 25.68
CA ASP A 97 -9.23 5.53 24.91
C ASP A 97 -10.52 6.31 25.30
N PRO A 98 -10.97 7.32 24.53
CA PRO A 98 -12.17 8.05 24.85
C PRO A 98 -13.41 7.22 24.53
N ASP A 99 -13.24 6.08 23.89
CA ASP A 99 -14.30 5.35 23.28
C ASP A 99 -14.22 3.87 23.60
N ASN A 100 -14.48 3.55 24.83
CA ASN A 100 -15.28 2.38 25.11
C ASN A 100 -16.65 2.61 24.44
N HIS A 101 -16.65 2.81 23.12
CA HIS A 101 -17.82 2.66 22.31
C HIS A 101 -18.17 1.18 22.36
N ASN A 102 -18.88 0.78 23.41
CA ASN A 102 -19.91 -0.22 23.28
C ASN A 102 -20.91 0.33 22.24
N GLY A 103 -20.41 0.49 21.02
CA GLY A 103 -21.22 0.79 19.88
C GLY A 103 -22.21 -0.35 19.78
N VAL A 104 -23.37 -0.15 20.30
CA VAL A 104 -24.56 -0.90 19.93
C VAL A 104 -24.63 -0.69 18.43
N ILE A 105 -24.05 -1.65 17.67
CA ILE A 105 -24.22 -1.73 16.23
C ILE A 105 -25.73 -1.93 16.07
N THR A 106 -26.41 -0.84 15.85
CA THR A 106 -27.82 -0.90 15.54
C THR A 106 -27.93 -1.66 14.22
N HIS A 107 -28.72 -2.71 14.19
CA HIS A 107 -29.07 -3.52 13.01
C HIS A 107 -29.73 -2.70 11.87
N LEU A 108 -29.54 -1.40 11.88
CA LEU A 108 -30.13 -0.42 10.96
C LEU A 108 -29.16 0.07 9.89
N GLU A 109 -27.89 -0.32 9.94
CA GLU A 109 -26.96 0.06 8.89
C GLU A 109 -27.15 -0.82 7.65
N PRO A 110 -27.34 -0.22 6.46
CA PRO A 110 -27.57 -0.97 5.24
C PRO A 110 -26.36 -1.81 4.86
N ASP A 111 -26.63 -2.91 4.16
CA ASP A 111 -25.57 -3.75 3.60
C ASP A 111 -24.71 -2.95 2.60
N ILE A 112 -23.43 -3.28 2.54
CA ILE A 112 -22.52 -2.70 1.55
C ILE A 112 -22.96 -3.13 0.15
N LEU A 113 -23.11 -2.16 -0.75
CA LEU A 113 -23.55 -2.40 -2.11
C LEU A 113 -22.38 -2.61 -3.07
N GLU A 114 -22.57 -3.43 -4.10
CA GLU A 114 -21.56 -3.67 -5.13
C GLU A 114 -21.17 -2.37 -5.87
N CYS A 115 -22.13 -1.46 -6.09
CA CYS A 115 -21.87 -0.17 -6.71
C CYS A 115 -20.95 0.73 -5.88
N GLU A 116 -20.98 0.64 -4.55
CA GLU A 116 -20.08 1.40 -3.67
C GLU A 116 -18.63 0.91 -3.82
N ILE A 117 -18.43 -0.41 -3.87
CA ILE A 117 -17.11 -0.99 -4.14
C ILE A 117 -16.59 -0.56 -5.51
N LYS A 118 -17.46 -0.55 -6.52
CA LYS A 118 -17.10 -0.11 -7.86
C LYS A 118 -16.68 1.36 -7.87
N LEU A 119 -17.46 2.24 -7.27
CA LEU A 119 -17.14 3.66 -7.15
C LEU A 119 -15.84 3.88 -6.36
N ALA A 120 -15.63 3.14 -5.28
CA ALA A 120 -14.40 3.20 -4.51
C ALA A 120 -13.19 2.83 -5.38
N LEU A 121 -13.24 1.73 -6.14
CA LEU A 121 -12.17 1.32 -7.04
C LEU A 121 -11.90 2.33 -8.16
N GLU A 122 -12.93 2.92 -8.71
CA GLU A 122 -12.82 3.96 -9.75
C GLU A 122 -12.21 5.26 -9.21
N SER A 123 -12.44 5.57 -7.94
CA SER A 123 -11.90 6.76 -7.28
C SER A 123 -10.43 6.67 -6.92
N ILE A 124 -9.87 5.45 -6.82
CA ILE A 124 -8.46 5.26 -6.45
C ILE A 124 -7.56 5.69 -7.59
N THR A 125 -6.67 6.63 -7.31
CA THR A 125 -5.68 7.08 -8.28
C THR A 125 -4.57 6.04 -8.48
N THR A 126 -4.09 5.90 -9.70
CA THR A 126 -2.97 5.01 -10.06
C THR A 126 -1.63 5.46 -9.45
N ASN A 127 -0.64 4.56 -9.46
CA ASN A 127 0.71 4.76 -8.89
C ASN A 127 0.75 5.02 -7.38
N LYS A 128 -0.20 4.47 -6.65
CA LYS A 128 -0.10 4.35 -5.19
C LYS A 128 0.78 3.16 -4.84
N ALA A 129 1.41 3.22 -3.68
CA ALA A 129 2.12 2.08 -3.13
C ALA A 129 1.14 0.93 -2.88
N SER A 130 1.58 -0.30 -3.15
CA SER A 130 0.83 -1.50 -2.76
C SER A 130 0.76 -1.63 -1.24
N GLY A 131 -0.28 -2.31 -0.75
CA GLY A 131 -0.38 -2.69 0.66
C GLY A 131 0.67 -3.72 1.08
N GLY A 132 0.55 -4.24 2.30
CA GLY A 132 1.43 -5.27 2.83
C GLY A 132 1.39 -6.60 2.05
N ASP A 133 0.33 -6.83 1.28
CA ASP A 133 0.17 -7.95 0.37
C ASP A 133 0.97 -7.84 -0.93
N GLY A 134 1.51 -6.65 -1.22
CA GLY A 134 2.26 -6.35 -2.45
C GLY A 134 1.40 -6.27 -3.71
N ILE A 135 0.07 -6.22 -3.61
CA ILE A 135 -0.83 -6.18 -4.76
C ILE A 135 -1.06 -4.72 -5.18
N PRO A 136 -0.64 -4.32 -6.39
CA PRO A 136 -0.89 -2.97 -6.87
C PRO A 136 -2.36 -2.76 -7.24
N VAL A 137 -2.88 -1.57 -6.96
CA VAL A 137 -4.29 -1.21 -7.24
C VAL A 137 -4.65 -1.34 -8.72
N GLU A 138 -3.70 -1.16 -9.60
CA GLU A 138 -3.88 -1.30 -11.05
C GLU A 138 -4.35 -2.70 -11.46
N LEU A 139 -4.04 -3.75 -10.68
CA LEU A 139 -4.56 -5.10 -10.93
C LEU A 139 -6.08 -5.16 -10.74
N PHE A 140 -6.61 -4.55 -9.69
CA PHE A 140 -8.05 -4.48 -9.46
C PHE A 140 -8.77 -3.70 -10.57
N GLN A 141 -8.15 -2.64 -11.07
CA GLN A 141 -8.69 -1.86 -12.19
C GLN A 141 -8.68 -2.63 -13.52
N ILE A 142 -7.73 -3.55 -13.73
CA ILE A 142 -7.66 -4.43 -14.91
C ILE A 142 -8.74 -5.50 -14.84
N LEU A 143 -8.91 -6.13 -13.67
CA LEU A 143 -9.89 -7.20 -13.43
C LEU A 143 -11.33 -6.71 -13.40
N LYS A 144 -11.56 -5.41 -13.24
CA LYS A 144 -12.88 -4.74 -13.31
C LYS A 144 -13.95 -5.46 -12.47
N ASN A 145 -14.97 -5.99 -13.15
CA ASN A 145 -16.15 -6.59 -12.49
C ASN A 145 -15.82 -7.80 -11.62
N ASP A 146 -14.80 -8.59 -11.98
CA ASP A 146 -14.41 -9.75 -11.18
C ASP A 146 -13.76 -9.31 -9.87
N ALA A 147 -12.93 -8.26 -9.92
CA ALA A 147 -12.38 -7.65 -8.70
C ALA A 147 -13.47 -7.06 -7.81
N VAL A 148 -14.45 -6.37 -8.40
CA VAL A 148 -15.60 -5.81 -7.66
C VAL A 148 -16.35 -6.90 -6.92
N LYS A 149 -16.70 -8.00 -7.56
CA LYS A 149 -17.42 -9.12 -6.94
C LYS A 149 -16.67 -9.75 -5.77
N VAL A 150 -15.37 -10.00 -5.95
CA VAL A 150 -14.53 -10.59 -4.89
C VAL A 150 -14.42 -9.63 -3.72
N LEU A 151 -14.12 -8.37 -3.96
CA LEU A 151 -14.00 -7.36 -2.90
C LEU A 151 -15.32 -7.13 -2.18
N HIS A 152 -16.45 -7.09 -2.91
CA HIS A 152 -17.77 -6.98 -2.34
C HIS A 152 -18.07 -8.15 -1.40
N SER A 153 -17.78 -9.39 -1.83
CA SER A 153 -17.94 -10.58 -0.99
C SER A 153 -17.12 -10.50 0.29
N ILE A 154 -15.85 -10.06 0.20
CA ILE A 154 -14.98 -9.88 1.37
C ILE A 154 -15.52 -8.79 2.30
N CYS A 155 -15.90 -7.65 1.76
CA CYS A 155 -16.44 -6.54 2.54
C CYS A 155 -17.75 -6.93 3.25
N GLN A 156 -18.65 -7.62 2.56
CA GLN A 156 -19.88 -8.12 3.17
C GLN A 156 -19.62 -9.14 4.28
N GLN A 157 -18.65 -10.04 4.08
CA GLN A 157 -18.28 -11.00 5.13
C GLN A 157 -17.76 -10.28 6.37
N ILE A 158 -16.85 -9.32 6.20
CA ILE A 158 -16.33 -8.52 7.31
C ILE A 158 -17.45 -7.74 8.00
N TRP A 159 -18.36 -7.14 7.21
CA TRP A 159 -19.50 -6.39 7.72
C TRP A 159 -20.42 -7.25 8.60
N LYS A 160 -20.79 -8.43 8.11
CA LYS A 160 -21.69 -9.36 8.83
C LYS A 160 -21.02 -10.01 10.05
N THR A 161 -19.73 -10.36 9.95
CA THR A 161 -19.05 -11.07 11.02
C THR A 161 -18.34 -10.16 12.01
N GLN A 162 -18.15 -8.88 11.67
CA GLN A 162 -17.33 -7.91 12.41
C GLN A 162 -15.89 -8.41 12.64
N GLN A 163 -15.45 -9.37 11.82
CA GLN A 163 -14.12 -9.96 11.90
C GLN A 163 -13.28 -9.56 10.69
N CYS A 164 -12.25 -8.76 10.96
CA CYS A 164 -11.27 -8.38 9.96
C CYS A 164 -10.03 -9.29 10.07
N SER A 165 -9.38 -9.55 8.92
CA SER A 165 -8.10 -10.25 8.88
C SER A 165 -7.07 -9.60 9.80
N GLN A 166 -6.23 -10.41 10.46
CA GLN A 166 -5.16 -9.91 11.31
C GLN A 166 -4.15 -9.04 10.54
N ASP A 167 -3.92 -9.35 9.27
CA ASP A 167 -3.02 -8.56 8.43
C ASP A 167 -3.57 -7.15 8.15
N TRP A 168 -4.88 -6.99 8.07
CA TRP A 168 -5.53 -5.68 7.89
C TRP A 168 -5.53 -4.84 9.17
N LYS A 169 -5.36 -5.48 10.34
CA LYS A 169 -5.21 -4.80 11.63
C LYS A 169 -3.80 -4.27 11.86
N ARG A 170 -2.83 -4.61 10.98
CA ARG A 170 -1.45 -4.15 11.08
C ARG A 170 -1.28 -2.82 10.37
N SER A 171 -0.85 -1.81 11.11
CA SER A 171 -0.45 -0.53 10.56
C SER A 171 1.03 -0.55 10.20
N VAL A 172 1.38 0.03 9.05
CA VAL A 172 2.77 0.24 8.62
C VAL A 172 3.11 1.71 8.83
N PHE A 173 4.03 2.00 9.74
CA PHE A 173 4.51 3.35 9.97
C PHE A 173 5.71 3.63 9.09
N ILE A 174 5.63 4.68 8.29
CA ILE A 174 6.72 5.16 7.46
C ILE A 174 7.21 6.47 8.06
N PRO A 175 8.39 6.50 8.70
CA PRO A 175 8.92 7.72 9.27
C PRO A 175 9.34 8.68 8.15
N ILE A 176 8.75 9.87 8.14
CA ILE A 176 9.08 10.94 7.21
C ILE A 176 9.92 11.98 7.94
N PRO A 177 11.18 12.23 7.53
CA PRO A 177 12.01 13.21 8.20
C PRO A 177 11.46 14.63 8.01
N LYS A 178 11.34 15.39 9.08
CA LYS A 178 10.92 16.80 9.07
C LYS A 178 12.07 17.76 8.78
N LYS A 179 13.32 17.30 8.99
CA LYS A 179 14.55 18.08 8.80
C LYS A 179 15.56 17.29 7.99
N ASP A 180 16.52 17.98 7.40
CA ASP A 180 17.52 17.40 6.48
C ASP A 180 18.38 16.29 7.10
N ASN A 181 18.54 16.24 8.41
CA ASN A 181 19.30 15.18 9.08
C ASN A 181 18.38 14.01 9.48
N ALA A 182 18.09 13.14 8.54
CA ALA A 182 17.27 11.93 8.73
C ALA A 182 17.91 10.87 9.66
N LYS A 183 19.12 11.10 10.18
CA LYS A 183 19.82 10.14 11.04
C LYS A 183 19.44 10.20 12.52
N GLN A 184 18.70 11.23 12.93
CA GLN A 184 18.26 11.42 14.32
C GLN A 184 16.75 11.21 14.43
N CYS A 185 16.31 10.37 15.39
CA CYS A 185 14.88 10.10 15.62
C CYS A 185 14.07 11.37 15.96
N SER A 186 14.69 12.36 16.60
CA SER A 186 14.06 13.64 16.91
C SER A 186 13.70 14.51 15.70
N ASN A 187 14.12 14.10 14.51
CA ASN A 187 13.86 14.81 13.26
C ASN A 187 12.66 14.22 12.46
N TYR A 188 11.90 13.32 13.08
CA TYR A 188 10.68 12.71 12.53
C TYR A 188 9.41 13.21 13.21
#